data_058d5ea6cb2d6e7bf81f82b2473bd970
#
_entry.id   058d5ea6cb2d6e7bf81f82b2473bd970
#
_cell.length_a   1.000
_cell.length_b   1.000
_cell.length_c   1.000
_cell.angle_alpha   90.00
_cell.angle_beta   90.00
_cell.angle_gamma   90.00
#
_symmetry.space_group_name_H-M   'P 1'
#
loop_
_entity.id
_entity.type
_entity.pdbx_description
1 polymer ?
#
loop_
_entity_poly.entity_id
_entity_poly.type
_entity_poly.pdbx_seq_one_letter_code
_entity_poly.pdbx_strand_id
1 'polypeptide(L)'
;PYGIRVYLSINFASPMALGYTKTADPLDKKVQQWWQKKAKEIYAAIPDFGGFLVKANSEGQPGPGDYHRTHAEGANMLADALKPFGGIVMWRSFVYGANHKGEDRVKQAVSEFKNLDGKFRDNVILQSKNGPLDFQPREPYAPIFDNIHQTQQMAELQITQEYLGQSKHLTYLAPMWKEFFVFVNPSRLKGIAGVANIGDDANWCGHPFSQANWYAFGRLAWNPSISSEQIAHEWLVQTYGCKDENFTKPVEMMMLTSREACVNYMMPLGLHHIFKFDHHYGPEPDGFIASYPLEWCPVYYHKADANGIGFDRSSKGTDAVGQYPEPYRSLYDNIDTCPEEYLLWFHHVPWSYKLSSGSTLWQELCMRYNMGVAMVETYRDFWHTSTKKYMKGHETEWQMTDSLLNVQLKNAKEWRDTCLKYFQTFSKMPIE
;
A
#
# COMPACT_ATOMS: atom_id res chain seq x y z
N PRO A 1 -24.76 -3.89 18.96
CA PRO A 1 -25.27 -5.24 18.74
C PRO A 1 -24.27 -6.18 18.04
N TYR A 2 -23.30 -5.62 17.26
CA TYR A 2 -22.36 -6.39 16.44
C TYR A 2 -20.95 -6.49 17.04
N GLY A 3 -20.70 -5.96 18.25
CA GLY A 3 -19.36 -5.93 18.87
C GLY A 3 -18.38 -4.96 18.18
N ILE A 4 -18.88 -4.07 17.34
CA ILE A 4 -18.07 -3.08 16.59
C ILE A 4 -17.97 -1.79 17.42
N ARG A 5 -16.75 -1.30 17.63
CA ARG A 5 -16.48 -0.01 18.26
C ARG A 5 -16.18 1.05 17.21
N VAL A 6 -16.58 2.28 17.50
CA VAL A 6 -16.28 3.44 16.66
C VAL A 6 -14.95 4.06 17.09
N TYR A 7 -14.12 4.41 16.13
CA TYR A 7 -12.88 5.18 16.30
C TYR A 7 -12.98 6.45 15.48
N LEU A 8 -12.41 7.54 15.96
CA LEU A 8 -12.36 8.81 15.23
C LEU A 8 -10.95 9.08 14.74
N SER A 9 -10.81 9.39 13.45
CA SER A 9 -9.61 10.04 12.95
C SER A 9 -9.64 11.51 13.37
N ILE A 10 -8.61 11.97 14.06
CA ILE A 10 -8.55 13.32 14.63
C ILE A 10 -7.41 14.13 14.02
N ASN A 11 -7.60 15.44 13.96
CA ASN A 11 -6.50 16.37 13.72
C ASN A 11 -5.77 16.65 15.05
N PHE A 12 -4.45 16.46 15.07
CA PHE A 12 -3.63 16.63 16.26
C PHE A 12 -3.74 18.04 16.87
N ALA A 13 -3.89 19.06 16.03
CA ALA A 13 -4.01 20.46 16.45
C ALA A 13 -5.46 20.89 16.75
N SER A 14 -6.41 19.98 16.90
CA SER A 14 -7.83 20.31 17.15
C SER A 14 -8.07 21.35 18.26
N PRO A 15 -7.41 21.31 19.44
CA PRO A 15 -7.65 22.33 20.47
C PRO A 15 -7.26 23.75 20.03
N MET A 16 -6.19 23.87 19.25
CA MET A 16 -5.74 25.15 18.68
C MET A 16 -6.62 25.56 17.49
N ALA A 17 -6.93 24.66 16.59
CA ALA A 17 -7.76 24.94 15.41
C ALA A 17 -9.19 25.39 15.79
N LEU A 18 -9.71 24.90 16.91
CA LEU A 18 -11.00 25.30 17.46
C LEU A 18 -10.94 26.53 18.39
N GLY A 19 -9.77 27.15 18.54
CA GLY A 19 -9.60 28.39 19.31
C GLY A 19 -9.58 28.23 20.84
N TYR A 20 -9.48 27.02 21.37
CA TYR A 20 -9.44 26.77 22.81
C TYR A 20 -8.05 26.96 23.44
N THR A 21 -6.99 26.72 22.66
CA THR A 21 -5.60 26.90 23.09
C THR A 21 -4.82 27.73 22.06
N LYS A 22 -3.68 28.29 22.46
CA LYS A 22 -2.78 29.03 21.56
C LYS A 22 -1.71 28.13 20.93
N THR A 23 -1.67 26.87 21.34
CA THR A 23 -0.68 25.86 20.92
C THR A 23 -1.35 24.50 20.91
N ALA A 24 -0.73 23.53 20.20
CA ALA A 24 -1.07 22.12 20.31
C ALA A 24 0.12 21.29 20.85
N ASP A 25 1.10 21.93 21.53
CA ASP A 25 2.21 21.23 22.18
C ASP A 25 1.66 20.18 23.15
N PRO A 26 2.01 18.88 22.98
CA PRO A 26 1.48 17.81 23.82
C PRO A 26 1.91 17.88 25.28
N LEU A 27 2.93 18.69 25.61
CA LEU A 27 3.37 18.92 27.00
C LEU A 27 2.71 20.14 27.63
N ASP A 28 1.95 20.94 26.88
CA ASP A 28 1.18 22.05 27.44
C ASP A 28 0.00 21.52 28.26
N LYS A 29 -0.10 21.97 29.53
CA LYS A 29 -1.15 21.49 30.45
C LYS A 29 -2.56 21.83 29.99
N LYS A 30 -2.79 22.96 29.32
CA LYS A 30 -4.12 23.33 28.81
C LYS A 30 -4.53 22.43 27.65
N VAL A 31 -3.56 22.04 26.77
CA VAL A 31 -3.79 21.09 25.68
C VAL A 31 -4.15 19.71 26.26
N GLN A 32 -3.39 19.24 27.25
CA GLN A 32 -3.68 17.96 27.94
C GLN A 32 -5.07 17.97 28.60
N GLN A 33 -5.41 19.02 29.34
CA GLN A 33 -6.72 19.17 29.98
C GLN A 33 -7.86 19.22 28.96
N TRP A 34 -7.65 19.88 27.83
CA TRP A 34 -8.65 19.94 26.76
C TRP A 34 -8.95 18.53 26.21
N TRP A 35 -7.92 17.73 25.91
CA TRP A 35 -8.09 16.38 25.42
C TRP A 35 -8.75 15.46 26.48
N GLN A 36 -8.37 15.57 27.76
CA GLN A 36 -9.00 14.84 28.85
C GLN A 36 -10.50 15.17 28.99
N LYS A 37 -10.84 16.46 28.91
CA LYS A 37 -12.23 16.91 28.92
C LYS A 37 -12.99 16.38 27.71
N LYS A 38 -12.38 16.48 26.51
CA LYS A 38 -13.00 16.01 25.29
C LYS A 38 -13.21 14.49 25.27
N ALA A 39 -12.24 13.71 25.74
CA ALA A 39 -12.41 12.27 25.92
C ALA A 39 -13.61 11.96 26.84
N LYS A 40 -13.71 12.62 27.98
CA LYS A 40 -14.86 12.45 28.90
C LYS A 40 -16.19 12.78 28.23
N GLU A 41 -16.28 13.83 27.44
CA GLU A 41 -17.50 14.21 26.70
C GLU A 41 -17.87 13.12 25.66
N ILE A 42 -16.89 12.59 24.92
CA ILE A 42 -17.10 11.54 23.92
C ILE A 42 -17.63 10.25 24.60
N TYR A 43 -16.98 9.79 25.67
CA TYR A 43 -17.41 8.57 26.37
C TYR A 43 -18.75 8.72 27.10
N ALA A 44 -19.12 9.96 27.49
CA ALA A 44 -20.47 10.22 28.00
C ALA A 44 -21.55 10.03 26.91
N ALA A 45 -21.24 10.36 25.66
CA ALA A 45 -22.13 10.19 24.52
C ALA A 45 -22.07 8.79 23.90
N ILE A 46 -20.90 8.18 23.88
CA ILE A 46 -20.61 6.86 23.26
C ILE A 46 -19.80 6.03 24.28
N PRO A 47 -20.46 5.31 25.20
CA PRO A 47 -19.77 4.61 26.29
C PRO A 47 -18.79 3.52 25.85
N ASP A 48 -19.00 2.90 24.68
CA ASP A 48 -18.15 1.87 24.08
C ASP A 48 -17.24 2.41 22.97
N PHE A 49 -16.97 3.73 22.95
CA PHE A 49 -16.06 4.35 22.01
C PHE A 49 -14.66 3.72 22.07
N GLY A 50 -14.08 3.39 20.91
CA GLY A 50 -12.82 2.65 20.81
C GLY A 50 -11.57 3.49 21.02
N GLY A 51 -11.55 4.72 20.51
CA GLY A 51 -10.39 5.59 20.61
C GLY A 51 -10.10 6.42 19.34
N PHE A 52 -8.87 6.84 19.21
CA PHE A 52 -8.44 7.74 18.13
C PHE A 52 -7.50 7.09 17.12
N LEU A 53 -7.64 7.49 15.86
CA LEU A 53 -6.65 7.29 14.80
C LEU A 53 -5.98 8.62 14.50
N VAL A 54 -4.65 8.63 14.39
CA VAL A 54 -3.86 9.85 14.18
C VAL A 54 -2.85 9.69 13.07
N LYS A 55 -2.84 10.63 12.12
CA LYS A 55 -1.76 10.91 11.18
C LYS A 55 -1.13 12.24 11.61
N ALA A 56 0.17 12.24 11.92
CA ALA A 56 0.87 13.41 12.44
C ALA A 56 2.20 13.64 11.72
N ASN A 57 2.56 14.90 11.51
CA ASN A 57 3.80 15.36 10.85
C ASN A 57 4.08 14.69 9.49
N SER A 58 3.04 14.46 8.73
CA SER A 58 3.15 13.90 7.39
C SER A 58 2.19 14.62 6.45
N GLU A 59 2.67 14.97 5.25
CA GLU A 59 1.87 15.60 4.19
C GLU A 59 1.05 16.81 4.69
N GLY A 60 1.69 17.72 5.40
CA GLY A 60 1.08 18.94 5.92
C GLY A 60 0.12 18.75 7.10
N GLN A 61 -0.04 17.54 7.62
CA GLN A 61 -0.81 17.33 8.84
C GLN A 61 -0.01 17.78 10.07
N PRO A 62 -0.64 18.53 11.01
CA PRO A 62 0.04 18.96 12.21
C PRO A 62 0.39 17.78 13.12
N GLY A 63 1.45 17.95 13.89
CA GLY A 63 1.88 16.92 14.82
C GLY A 63 2.81 17.44 15.91
N PRO A 64 3.31 16.54 16.77
CA PRO A 64 4.20 16.90 17.88
C PRO A 64 5.52 17.51 17.40
N GLY A 65 6.02 17.15 16.23
CA GLY A 65 7.25 17.70 15.65
C GLY A 65 7.21 19.20 15.43
N ASP A 66 6.04 19.80 15.22
CA ASP A 66 5.84 21.25 15.09
C ASP A 66 6.23 22.01 16.38
N TYR A 67 6.32 21.30 17.49
CA TYR A 67 6.68 21.79 18.82
C TYR A 67 8.00 21.20 19.34
N HIS A 68 8.81 20.60 18.46
CA HIS A 68 10.05 19.89 18.83
C HIS A 68 9.81 18.74 19.82
N ARG A 69 8.65 18.06 19.68
CA ARG A 69 8.28 16.89 20.46
C ARG A 69 8.31 15.63 19.57
N THR A 70 8.50 14.50 20.22
CA THR A 70 8.51 13.20 19.58
C THR A 70 7.11 12.68 19.30
N HIS A 71 6.97 11.74 18.37
CA HIS A 71 5.73 11.01 18.14
C HIS A 71 5.22 10.30 19.42
N ALA A 72 6.14 9.80 20.25
CA ALA A 72 5.77 9.17 21.51
C ALA A 72 5.13 10.16 22.50
N GLU A 73 5.68 11.39 22.65
CA GLU A 73 5.08 12.42 23.49
C GLU A 73 3.68 12.83 22.99
N GLY A 74 3.52 12.97 21.66
CA GLY A 74 2.22 13.27 21.07
C GLY A 74 1.19 12.17 21.27
N ALA A 75 1.56 10.93 20.99
CA ALA A 75 0.68 9.78 21.15
C ALA A 75 0.31 9.54 22.63
N ASN A 76 1.29 9.68 23.52
CA ASN A 76 1.09 9.48 24.97
C ASN A 76 0.13 10.48 25.59
N MET A 77 0.14 11.74 25.16
CA MET A 77 -0.83 12.74 25.59
C MET A 77 -2.27 12.27 25.32
N LEU A 78 -2.53 11.77 24.11
CA LEU A 78 -3.87 11.27 23.74
C LEU A 78 -4.18 9.96 24.44
N ALA A 79 -3.21 9.08 24.57
CA ALA A 79 -3.33 7.81 25.27
C ALA A 79 -3.69 7.99 26.75
N ASP A 80 -3.03 8.93 27.42
CA ASP A 80 -3.30 9.29 28.82
C ASP A 80 -4.73 9.86 29.00
N ALA A 81 -5.23 10.63 28.00
CA ALA A 81 -6.61 11.13 28.01
C ALA A 81 -7.66 10.02 27.83
N LEU A 82 -7.36 8.98 27.06
CA LEU A 82 -8.26 7.85 26.80
C LEU A 82 -8.18 6.72 27.83
N LYS A 83 -7.04 6.60 28.54
CA LYS A 83 -6.76 5.49 29.47
C LYS A 83 -7.82 5.25 30.52
N PRO A 84 -8.44 6.29 31.18
CA PRO A 84 -9.49 6.09 32.17
C PRO A 84 -10.74 5.37 31.65
N PHE A 85 -10.92 5.35 30.32
CA PHE A 85 -12.09 4.77 29.65
C PHE A 85 -11.76 3.47 28.90
N GLY A 86 -10.49 3.02 28.91
CA GLY A 86 -10.03 1.84 28.18
C GLY A 86 -9.89 2.06 26.68
N GLY A 87 -9.82 3.31 26.23
CA GLY A 87 -9.62 3.64 24.82
C GLY A 87 -8.17 3.54 24.37
N ILE A 88 -7.98 3.33 23.07
CA ILE A 88 -6.66 3.18 22.44
C ILE A 88 -6.37 4.31 21.47
N VAL A 89 -5.09 4.51 21.19
CA VAL A 89 -4.60 5.39 20.12
C VAL A 89 -3.94 4.54 19.05
N MET A 90 -4.48 4.57 17.84
CA MET A 90 -3.83 4.04 16.64
C MET A 90 -3.01 5.17 16.03
N TRP A 91 -1.68 5.09 16.15
CA TRP A 91 -0.78 6.11 15.67
C TRP A 91 -0.10 5.64 14.40
N ARG A 92 -0.39 6.31 13.28
CA ARG A 92 0.22 5.93 12.00
C ARG A 92 1.72 6.24 12.02
N SER A 93 2.53 5.24 11.71
CA SER A 93 4.00 5.36 11.61
C SER A 93 4.46 5.77 10.20
N PHE A 94 3.59 6.41 9.46
CA PHE A 94 3.85 6.89 8.13
C PHE A 94 4.21 8.37 8.17
N VAL A 95 5.43 8.71 7.80
CA VAL A 95 5.96 10.08 7.79
C VAL A 95 6.59 10.36 6.45
N TYR A 96 6.21 11.48 5.83
CA TYR A 96 6.91 12.00 4.67
C TYR A 96 7.57 13.34 5.00
N GLY A 97 8.88 13.34 4.95
CA GLY A 97 9.72 14.43 4.51
C GLY A 97 10.18 15.46 5.50
N ALA A 98 9.50 15.77 6.58
CA ALA A 98 9.84 17.00 7.33
C ALA A 98 11.19 16.91 8.07
N ASN A 99 11.52 15.78 8.68
CA ASN A 99 12.70 15.64 9.55
C ASN A 99 13.88 14.89 8.90
N HIS A 100 13.67 14.28 7.75
CA HIS A 100 14.64 13.40 7.08
C HIS A 100 14.97 13.88 5.65
N LYS A 101 15.17 15.19 5.51
CA LYS A 101 15.46 15.81 4.20
C LYS A 101 16.72 15.18 3.59
N GLY A 102 16.55 14.64 2.37
CA GLY A 102 17.64 13.99 1.63
C GLY A 102 17.84 12.52 1.98
N GLU A 103 17.12 11.96 2.96
CA GLU A 103 17.09 10.51 3.20
C GLU A 103 16.16 9.82 2.17
N ASP A 104 16.54 8.60 1.76
CA ASP A 104 15.67 7.79 0.91
C ASP A 104 14.30 7.58 1.57
N ARG A 105 13.24 7.89 0.82
CA ARG A 105 11.86 7.89 1.33
C ARG A 105 11.46 6.57 1.98
N VAL A 106 11.95 5.44 1.47
CA VAL A 106 11.62 4.11 2.02
C VAL A 106 12.26 3.82 3.39
N LYS A 107 13.22 4.63 3.83
CA LYS A 107 13.88 4.49 5.14
C LYS A 107 13.18 5.27 6.26
N GLN A 108 12.41 6.28 5.92
CA GLN A 108 11.96 7.31 6.87
C GLN A 108 11.13 6.76 8.02
N ALA A 109 10.24 5.77 7.79
CA ALA A 109 9.43 5.20 8.86
C ALA A 109 10.30 4.55 9.95
N VAL A 110 11.32 3.79 9.59
CA VAL A 110 12.25 3.18 10.56
C VAL A 110 13.10 4.25 11.24
N SER A 111 13.65 5.20 10.48
CA SER A 111 14.49 6.28 11.04
C SER A 111 13.73 7.12 12.06
N GLU A 112 12.44 7.39 11.83
CA GLU A 112 11.61 8.19 12.73
C GLU A 112 11.17 7.43 13.98
N PHE A 113 10.81 6.14 13.85
CA PHE A 113 10.16 5.41 14.95
C PHE A 113 11.05 4.44 15.73
N LYS A 114 12.13 3.92 15.15
CA LYS A 114 12.99 2.91 15.81
C LYS A 114 13.47 3.34 17.20
N ASN A 115 13.95 4.57 17.34
CA ASN A 115 14.49 5.09 18.60
C ASN A 115 13.37 5.45 19.62
N LEU A 116 12.13 5.35 19.25
CA LEU A 116 10.96 5.57 20.09
C LEU A 116 10.34 4.26 20.61
N ASP A 117 10.88 3.11 20.19
CA ASP A 117 10.39 1.81 20.65
C ASP A 117 10.47 1.71 22.18
N GLY A 118 9.38 1.24 22.79
CA GLY A 118 9.22 1.17 24.24
C GLY A 118 8.90 2.50 24.94
N LYS A 119 8.83 3.63 24.21
CA LYS A 119 8.48 4.95 24.78
C LYS A 119 6.98 5.28 24.69
N PHE A 120 6.23 4.50 23.96
CA PHE A 120 4.78 4.64 23.86
C PHE A 120 4.05 4.00 25.04
N ARG A 121 2.89 4.55 25.39
CA ARG A 121 1.99 3.94 26.40
C ARG A 121 1.47 2.59 25.90
N ASP A 122 1.07 1.76 26.85
CA ASP A 122 0.50 0.42 26.61
C ASP A 122 -0.81 0.40 25.81
N ASN A 123 -1.53 1.52 25.77
CA ASN A 123 -2.73 1.71 24.95
C ASN A 123 -2.46 2.49 23.62
N VAL A 124 -1.21 2.60 23.20
CA VAL A 124 -0.84 3.06 21.85
C VAL A 124 -0.48 1.87 20.98
N ILE A 125 -1.01 1.85 19.76
CA ILE A 125 -0.67 0.86 18.74
C ILE A 125 -0.11 1.61 17.54
N LEU A 126 1.10 1.30 17.12
CA LEU A 126 1.67 1.85 15.88
C LEU A 126 1.02 1.16 14.68
N GLN A 127 0.39 1.94 13.82
CA GLN A 127 -0.24 1.48 12.58
C GLN A 127 0.69 1.71 11.40
N SER A 128 1.26 0.62 10.88
CA SER A 128 2.29 0.63 9.84
C SER A 128 1.78 0.02 8.54
N LYS A 129 2.06 0.66 7.40
CA LYS A 129 1.76 0.12 6.07
C LYS A 129 2.49 -1.20 5.83
N ASN A 130 1.93 -2.05 5.00
CA ASN A 130 2.53 -3.35 4.65
C ASN A 130 3.86 -3.22 3.89
N GLY A 131 4.04 -2.17 3.09
CA GLY A 131 5.27 -1.84 2.39
C GLY A 131 5.93 -0.55 2.92
N PRO A 132 7.20 -0.30 2.63
CA PRO A 132 7.94 0.84 3.17
C PRO A 132 7.61 2.16 2.46
N LEU A 133 6.86 2.13 1.36
CA LEU A 133 6.50 3.30 0.58
C LEU A 133 5.01 3.64 0.70
N ASP A 134 4.15 3.14 -0.17
CA ASP A 134 2.74 3.58 -0.20
C ASP A 134 1.82 2.65 -0.99
N PHE A 135 1.69 1.40 -0.58
CA PHE A 135 0.77 0.44 -1.22
C PHE A 135 0.96 0.29 -2.74
N GLN A 136 2.20 0.35 -3.20
CA GLN A 136 2.55 0.17 -4.60
C GLN A 136 2.10 -1.22 -5.11
N PRO A 137 2.00 -1.45 -6.41
CA PRO A 137 1.62 -2.75 -6.96
C PRO A 137 2.48 -3.90 -6.44
N ARG A 138 3.78 -3.64 -6.22
CA ARG A 138 4.68 -4.53 -5.47
C ARG A 138 5.68 -3.70 -4.66
N GLU A 139 5.74 -3.99 -3.36
CA GLU A 139 6.76 -3.50 -2.43
C GLU A 139 7.32 -4.69 -1.65
N PRO A 140 8.58 -4.66 -1.22
CA PRO A 140 9.01 -5.55 -0.15
C PRO A 140 8.21 -5.24 1.13
N TYR A 141 8.18 -6.17 2.09
CA TYR A 141 7.53 -5.85 3.37
C TYR A 141 8.21 -4.69 4.08
N ALA A 142 7.46 -3.92 4.86
CA ALA A 142 8.01 -2.77 5.57
C ALA A 142 8.94 -3.20 6.72
N PRO A 143 10.21 -2.81 6.72
CA PRO A 143 11.18 -3.25 7.75
C PRO A 143 10.87 -2.72 9.14
N ILE A 144 9.97 -1.75 9.29
CA ILE A 144 9.55 -1.26 10.60
C ILE A 144 8.96 -2.37 11.49
N PHE A 145 8.38 -3.42 10.90
CA PHE A 145 7.86 -4.56 11.66
C PHE A 145 8.95 -5.36 12.38
N ASP A 146 10.20 -5.28 11.91
CA ASP A 146 11.35 -5.90 12.53
C ASP A 146 12.25 -4.93 13.32
N ASN A 147 11.89 -3.65 13.35
CA ASN A 147 12.63 -2.61 14.09
C ASN A 147 11.90 -2.08 15.33
N ILE A 148 10.68 -2.55 15.57
CA ILE A 148 9.85 -2.24 16.74
C ILE A 148 9.57 -3.54 17.49
N HIS A 149 9.98 -3.63 18.74
CA HIS A 149 9.92 -4.87 19.52
C HIS A 149 9.14 -4.75 20.83
N GLN A 150 9.07 -3.55 21.41
CA GLN A 150 8.43 -3.28 22.69
C GLN A 150 7.06 -2.62 22.55
N THR A 151 6.90 -1.79 21.52
CA THR A 151 5.66 -1.09 21.23
C THR A 151 4.73 -1.98 20.41
N GLN A 152 3.44 -1.95 20.72
CA GLN A 152 2.43 -2.71 19.98
C GLN A 152 2.31 -2.20 18.56
N GLN A 153 2.16 -3.13 17.60
CA GLN A 153 2.00 -2.81 16.18
C GLN A 153 0.74 -3.42 15.60
N MET A 154 0.21 -2.77 14.57
CA MET A 154 -0.80 -3.30 13.66
C MET A 154 -0.41 -3.04 12.22
N ALA A 155 -0.83 -3.92 11.32
CA ALA A 155 -0.63 -3.73 9.89
C ALA A 155 -1.72 -2.83 9.30
N GLU A 156 -1.34 -1.95 8.37
CA GLU A 156 -2.27 -1.18 7.55
C GLU A 156 -2.22 -1.71 6.12
N LEU A 157 -3.35 -2.24 5.64
CA LEU A 157 -3.55 -2.73 4.29
C LEU A 157 -4.49 -1.77 3.55
N GLN A 158 -4.26 -1.51 2.28
CA GLN A 158 -5.17 -0.69 1.50
C GLN A 158 -6.16 -1.57 0.72
N ILE A 159 -7.45 -1.43 1.00
CA ILE A 159 -8.53 -2.09 0.26
C ILE A 159 -8.86 -1.29 -1.00
N THR A 160 -8.82 0.04 -0.92
CA THR A 160 -8.88 0.91 -2.09
C THR A 160 -7.63 0.73 -2.94
N GLN A 161 -7.81 0.55 -4.24
CA GLN A 161 -6.74 0.25 -5.19
C GLN A 161 -6.13 1.53 -5.77
N GLU A 162 -5.66 2.47 -4.93
CA GLU A 162 -5.15 3.76 -5.37
C GLU A 162 -4.05 3.61 -6.42
N TYR A 163 -3.07 2.73 -6.14
CA TYR A 163 -1.92 2.47 -7.01
C TYR A 163 -2.10 1.26 -7.94
N LEU A 164 -3.27 0.65 -7.94
CA LEU A 164 -3.63 -0.56 -8.67
C LEU A 164 -4.85 -0.31 -9.57
N GLY A 165 -4.84 0.82 -10.29
CA GLY A 165 -5.88 1.20 -11.24
C GLY A 165 -7.10 1.88 -10.64
N GLN A 166 -7.01 2.40 -9.40
CA GLN A 166 -8.05 3.19 -8.72
C GLN A 166 -9.44 2.55 -8.74
N SER A 167 -9.50 1.26 -8.46
CA SER A 167 -10.74 0.48 -8.49
C SER A 167 -11.51 0.52 -9.82
N LYS A 168 -10.83 0.91 -10.90
CA LYS A 168 -11.32 0.76 -12.28
C LYS A 168 -10.78 -0.51 -12.95
N HIS A 169 -9.71 -1.08 -12.37
CA HIS A 169 -9.07 -2.30 -12.87
C HIS A 169 -9.45 -3.48 -11.98
N LEU A 170 -9.55 -4.64 -12.61
CA LEU A 170 -9.64 -5.88 -11.88
C LEU A 170 -8.28 -6.17 -11.25
N THR A 171 -8.23 -6.14 -9.92
CA THR A 171 -7.05 -6.49 -9.13
C THR A 171 -7.49 -7.11 -7.82
N TYR A 172 -7.25 -8.40 -7.67
CA TYR A 172 -7.54 -9.13 -6.44
C TYR A 172 -6.33 -9.06 -5.49
N LEU A 173 -6.55 -8.54 -4.29
CA LEU A 173 -5.47 -8.16 -3.38
C LEU A 173 -5.06 -9.25 -2.37
N ALA A 174 -5.85 -10.31 -2.22
CA ALA A 174 -5.52 -11.36 -1.25
C ALA A 174 -4.12 -11.98 -1.47
N PRO A 175 -3.66 -12.24 -2.71
CA PRO A 175 -2.28 -12.72 -2.94
C PRO A 175 -1.22 -11.76 -2.40
N MET A 176 -1.37 -10.45 -2.60
CA MET A 176 -0.46 -9.42 -2.08
C MET A 176 -0.42 -9.39 -0.55
N TRP A 177 -1.57 -9.52 0.10
CA TRP A 177 -1.63 -9.55 1.56
C TRP A 177 -1.09 -10.86 2.15
N LYS A 178 -1.28 -11.98 1.46
CA LYS A 178 -0.67 -13.26 1.83
C LYS A 178 0.85 -13.22 1.70
N GLU A 179 1.37 -12.57 0.65
CA GLU A 179 2.81 -12.34 0.47
C GLU A 179 3.39 -11.57 1.67
N PHE A 180 2.74 -10.49 2.11
CA PHE A 180 3.13 -9.75 3.30
C PHE A 180 3.16 -10.63 4.57
N PHE A 181 2.17 -11.48 4.79
CA PHE A 181 2.10 -12.35 5.96
C PHE A 181 3.11 -13.50 5.96
N VAL A 182 3.83 -13.75 4.87
CA VAL A 182 4.99 -14.65 4.87
C VAL A 182 6.14 -14.05 5.69
N PHE A 183 6.32 -12.73 5.61
CA PHE A 183 7.39 -12.01 6.30
C PHE A 183 6.97 -11.55 7.70
N VAL A 184 5.74 -11.09 7.86
CA VAL A 184 5.22 -10.54 9.11
C VAL A 184 4.22 -11.51 9.72
N ASN A 185 4.62 -12.18 10.81
CA ASN A 185 3.74 -13.13 11.50
C ASN A 185 2.53 -12.40 12.10
N PRO A 186 1.29 -12.70 11.66
CA PRO A 186 0.09 -12.03 12.16
C PRO A 186 -0.13 -12.14 13.67
N SER A 187 0.40 -13.19 14.32
CA SER A 187 0.25 -13.38 15.78
C SER A 187 0.99 -12.30 16.61
N ARG A 188 1.94 -11.60 16.02
CA ARG A 188 2.66 -10.47 16.64
C ARG A 188 1.86 -9.17 16.57
N LEU A 189 0.84 -9.10 15.72
CA LEU A 189 0.07 -7.89 15.47
C LEU A 189 -1.12 -7.80 16.45
N LYS A 190 -1.40 -6.60 16.90
CA LYS A 190 -2.59 -6.29 17.73
C LYS A 190 -3.85 -6.08 16.90
N GLY A 191 -3.71 -5.92 15.61
CA GLY A 191 -4.80 -5.76 14.67
C GLY A 191 -4.33 -5.62 13.25
N ILE A 192 -5.29 -5.58 12.33
CA ILE A 192 -5.09 -5.33 10.90
C ILE A 192 -6.09 -4.25 10.51
N ALA A 193 -5.60 -3.12 10.03
CA ALA A 193 -6.41 -2.01 9.53
C ALA A 193 -6.58 -2.13 8.03
N GLY A 194 -7.80 -1.88 7.53
CA GLY A 194 -8.11 -1.77 6.12
C GLY A 194 -8.43 -0.32 5.74
N VAL A 195 -7.61 0.28 4.88
CA VAL A 195 -7.89 1.63 4.38
C VAL A 195 -8.79 1.54 3.16
N ALA A 196 -9.91 2.26 3.17
CA ALA A 196 -10.86 2.26 2.08
C ALA A 196 -11.54 3.62 1.93
N ASN A 197 -11.78 4.02 0.67
CA ASN A 197 -12.55 5.19 0.29
C ASN A 197 -13.69 4.72 -0.61
N ILE A 198 -14.90 4.70 -0.11
CA ILE A 198 -16.09 4.20 -0.85
C ILE A 198 -17.02 5.32 -1.31
N GLY A 199 -16.99 6.48 -0.67
CA GLY A 199 -17.93 7.55 -0.96
C GLY A 199 -19.37 7.04 -0.88
N ASP A 200 -20.15 7.34 -1.90
CA ASP A 200 -21.54 6.90 -2.10
C ASP A 200 -21.68 5.86 -3.24
N ASP A 201 -20.59 5.22 -3.65
CA ASP A 201 -20.59 4.23 -4.73
C ASP A 201 -21.35 2.96 -4.30
N ALA A 202 -22.33 2.56 -5.12
CA ALA A 202 -23.22 1.44 -4.81
C ALA A 202 -22.52 0.07 -4.82
N ASN A 203 -21.40 -0.07 -5.54
CA ASN A 203 -20.64 -1.32 -5.61
C ASN A 203 -19.30 -1.27 -4.88
N TRP A 204 -19.10 -0.29 -3.99
CA TRP A 204 -17.97 -0.18 -3.08
C TRP A 204 -16.61 -0.12 -3.81
N CYS A 205 -16.21 1.03 -4.25
CA CYS A 205 -14.94 1.27 -4.93
C CYS A 205 -14.94 1.03 -6.45
N GLY A 206 -16.07 1.18 -7.13
CA GLY A 206 -16.11 1.35 -8.57
C GLY A 206 -16.09 0.08 -9.43
N HIS A 207 -15.46 -1.01 -9.00
CA HIS A 207 -15.39 -2.26 -9.77
C HIS A 207 -16.14 -3.39 -9.04
N PRO A 208 -16.98 -4.20 -9.74
CA PRO A 208 -17.70 -5.31 -9.08
C PRO A 208 -16.78 -6.25 -8.30
N PHE A 209 -15.60 -6.58 -8.84
CA PHE A 209 -14.59 -7.41 -8.16
C PHE A 209 -13.87 -6.71 -7.01
N SER A 210 -14.00 -5.39 -6.82
CA SER A 210 -13.48 -4.73 -5.63
C SER A 210 -14.17 -5.18 -4.34
N GLN A 211 -15.41 -5.67 -4.44
CA GLN A 211 -16.10 -6.32 -3.31
C GLN A 211 -15.34 -7.57 -2.81
N ALA A 212 -14.68 -8.31 -3.71
CA ALA A 212 -13.84 -9.45 -3.35
C ALA A 212 -12.68 -9.04 -2.44
N ASN A 213 -12.14 -7.83 -2.60
CA ASN A 213 -11.06 -7.31 -1.75
C ASN A 213 -11.57 -7.01 -0.33
N TRP A 214 -12.79 -6.49 -0.18
CA TRP A 214 -13.41 -6.33 1.13
C TRP A 214 -13.65 -7.66 1.82
N TYR A 215 -14.18 -8.64 1.06
CA TYR A 215 -14.39 -9.99 1.57
C TYR A 215 -13.06 -10.62 2.00
N ALA A 216 -12.04 -10.51 1.16
CA ALA A 216 -10.71 -11.04 1.42
C ALA A 216 -10.06 -10.39 2.65
N PHE A 217 -10.20 -9.06 2.80
CA PHE A 217 -9.71 -8.37 3.99
C PHE A 217 -10.34 -8.93 5.25
N GLY A 218 -11.68 -9.05 5.29
CA GLY A 218 -12.40 -9.61 6.44
C GLY A 218 -11.98 -11.05 6.76
N ARG A 219 -11.85 -11.89 5.72
CA ARG A 219 -11.42 -13.29 5.88
C ARG A 219 -10.01 -13.41 6.42
N LEU A 220 -9.05 -12.65 5.89
CA LEU A 220 -7.65 -12.66 6.33
C LEU A 220 -7.46 -12.01 7.70
N ALA A 221 -8.20 -10.96 8.02
CA ALA A 221 -8.17 -10.36 9.37
C ALA A 221 -8.68 -11.33 10.44
N TRP A 222 -9.65 -12.17 10.09
CA TRP A 222 -10.18 -13.21 10.98
C TRP A 222 -9.30 -14.45 11.03
N ASN A 223 -8.85 -14.93 9.86
CA ASN A 223 -8.02 -16.13 9.73
C ASN A 223 -6.91 -15.91 8.68
N PRO A 224 -5.72 -15.42 9.08
CA PRO A 224 -4.61 -15.18 8.15
C PRO A 224 -4.07 -16.44 7.47
N SER A 225 -4.41 -17.63 7.96
CA SER A 225 -3.94 -18.91 7.37
C SER A 225 -4.72 -19.34 6.14
N ILE A 226 -5.93 -18.79 5.93
CA ILE A 226 -6.75 -19.15 4.75
C ILE A 226 -6.04 -18.78 3.45
N SER A 227 -6.18 -19.59 2.41
CA SER A 227 -5.55 -19.32 1.12
C SER A 227 -6.33 -18.30 0.29
N SER A 228 -5.62 -17.63 -0.63
CA SER A 228 -6.24 -16.68 -1.56
C SER A 228 -7.24 -17.35 -2.50
N GLU A 229 -6.96 -18.59 -2.89
CA GLU A 229 -7.80 -19.43 -3.74
C GLU A 229 -9.13 -19.75 -3.05
N GLN A 230 -9.05 -20.20 -1.79
CA GLN A 230 -10.25 -20.49 -1.01
C GLN A 230 -11.12 -19.25 -0.83
N ILE A 231 -10.53 -18.09 -0.54
CA ILE A 231 -11.28 -16.84 -0.38
C ILE A 231 -11.95 -16.44 -1.70
N ALA A 232 -11.24 -16.56 -2.83
CA ALA A 232 -11.79 -16.26 -4.16
C ALA A 232 -12.98 -17.15 -4.49
N HIS A 233 -12.84 -18.46 -4.25
CA HIS A 233 -13.92 -19.41 -4.44
C HIS A 233 -15.16 -19.10 -3.58
N GLU A 234 -14.95 -18.90 -2.29
CA GLU A 234 -16.02 -18.55 -1.35
C GLU A 234 -16.79 -17.31 -1.82
N TRP A 235 -16.06 -16.25 -2.19
CA TRP A 235 -16.66 -15.00 -2.65
C TRP A 235 -17.45 -15.18 -3.95
N LEU A 236 -16.90 -15.88 -4.94
CA LEU A 236 -17.56 -16.14 -6.21
C LEU A 236 -18.87 -16.92 -6.04
N VAL A 237 -18.83 -18.01 -5.27
CA VAL A 237 -20.00 -18.86 -5.04
C VAL A 237 -21.09 -18.11 -4.26
N GLN A 238 -20.70 -17.30 -3.26
CA GLN A 238 -21.66 -16.52 -2.47
C GLN A 238 -22.27 -15.37 -3.27
N THR A 239 -21.47 -14.71 -4.10
CA THR A 239 -21.91 -13.52 -4.85
C THR A 239 -22.80 -13.88 -6.03
N TYR A 240 -22.40 -14.86 -6.82
CA TYR A 240 -23.09 -15.20 -8.06
C TYR A 240 -23.96 -16.46 -7.99
N GLY A 241 -23.93 -17.19 -6.87
CA GLY A 241 -24.71 -18.42 -6.71
C GLY A 241 -24.32 -19.55 -7.66
N CYS A 242 -23.27 -19.37 -8.46
CA CYS A 242 -22.84 -20.33 -9.47
C CYS A 242 -21.76 -21.27 -8.92
N LYS A 243 -21.99 -22.58 -9.05
CA LYS A 243 -21.04 -23.63 -8.64
C LYS A 243 -20.47 -24.40 -9.85
N ASP A 244 -20.78 -23.99 -11.07
CA ASP A 244 -20.26 -24.61 -12.28
C ASP A 244 -18.76 -24.33 -12.40
N GLU A 245 -17.94 -25.38 -12.40
CA GLU A 245 -16.48 -25.26 -12.48
C GLU A 245 -16.00 -24.63 -13.79
N ASN A 246 -16.78 -24.68 -14.87
CA ASN A 246 -16.46 -23.97 -16.11
C ASN A 246 -16.57 -22.46 -16.00
N PHE A 247 -17.21 -21.96 -14.93
CA PHE A 247 -17.24 -20.54 -14.57
C PHE A 247 -16.26 -20.24 -13.43
N THR A 248 -16.37 -20.98 -12.32
CA THR A 248 -15.63 -20.62 -11.09
C THR A 248 -14.13 -20.73 -11.28
N LYS A 249 -13.61 -21.84 -11.82
CA LYS A 249 -12.16 -22.02 -11.97
C LYS A 249 -11.46 -20.98 -12.87
N PRO A 250 -11.96 -20.67 -14.07
CA PRO A 250 -11.34 -19.62 -14.89
C PRO A 250 -11.44 -18.23 -14.27
N VAL A 251 -12.57 -17.90 -13.60
CA VAL A 251 -12.72 -16.60 -12.92
C VAL A 251 -11.82 -16.51 -11.69
N GLU A 252 -11.68 -17.57 -10.91
CA GLU A 252 -10.69 -17.65 -9.81
C GLU A 252 -9.27 -17.42 -10.33
N MET A 253 -8.88 -18.07 -11.43
CA MET A 253 -7.58 -17.89 -12.05
C MET A 253 -7.37 -16.43 -12.49
N MET A 254 -8.38 -15.82 -13.11
CA MET A 254 -8.38 -14.41 -13.49
C MET A 254 -8.17 -13.51 -12.27
N MET A 255 -8.87 -13.77 -11.15
CA MET A 255 -8.68 -13.04 -9.90
C MET A 255 -7.25 -13.21 -9.36
N LEU A 256 -6.80 -14.44 -9.17
CA LEU A 256 -5.52 -14.77 -8.55
C LEU A 256 -4.32 -14.22 -9.30
N THR A 257 -4.41 -14.11 -10.63
CA THR A 257 -3.32 -13.61 -11.47
C THR A 257 -3.44 -12.10 -11.78
N SER A 258 -4.55 -11.46 -11.41
CA SER A 258 -4.82 -10.06 -11.78
C SER A 258 -3.83 -9.06 -11.16
N ARG A 259 -3.33 -9.30 -9.93
CA ARG A 259 -2.28 -8.46 -9.33
C ARG A 259 -0.98 -8.55 -10.13
N GLU A 260 -0.58 -9.75 -10.55
CA GLU A 260 0.62 -9.93 -11.39
C GLU A 260 0.47 -9.27 -12.76
N ALA A 261 -0.72 -9.29 -13.35
CA ALA A 261 -0.99 -8.52 -14.55
C ALA A 261 -0.75 -7.02 -14.34
N CYS A 262 -1.27 -6.45 -13.23
CA CYS A 262 -1.03 -5.04 -12.87
C CYS A 262 0.45 -4.75 -12.69
N VAL A 263 1.18 -5.54 -11.93
CA VAL A 263 2.64 -5.38 -11.73
C VAL A 263 3.36 -5.37 -13.08
N ASN A 264 3.03 -6.34 -13.94
CA ASN A 264 3.72 -6.49 -15.22
C ASN A 264 3.46 -5.33 -16.18
N TYR A 265 2.22 -4.86 -16.33
CA TYR A 265 1.99 -3.74 -17.25
C TYR A 265 2.27 -2.37 -16.65
N MET A 266 2.39 -2.23 -15.33
CA MET A 266 2.71 -0.96 -14.68
C MET A 266 4.19 -0.83 -14.34
N MET A 267 4.69 -1.68 -13.43
CA MET A 267 5.99 -1.51 -12.78
C MET A 267 6.63 -2.87 -12.48
N PRO A 268 7.08 -3.61 -13.53
CA PRO A 268 7.72 -4.91 -13.36
C PRO A 268 9.09 -4.80 -12.69
N LEU A 269 9.58 -5.92 -12.16
CA LEU A 269 10.94 -6.12 -11.64
C LEU A 269 11.32 -5.18 -10.48
N GLY A 270 10.35 -4.68 -9.73
CA GLY A 270 10.60 -3.77 -8.62
C GLY A 270 10.58 -2.28 -8.98
N LEU A 271 10.25 -1.91 -10.21
CA LEU A 271 9.90 -0.53 -10.52
C LEU A 271 8.72 -0.08 -9.66
N HIS A 272 8.68 1.19 -9.28
CA HIS A 272 7.67 1.72 -8.38
C HIS A 272 7.50 3.23 -8.54
N HIS A 273 6.33 3.73 -8.17
CA HIS A 273 5.94 5.13 -8.03
C HIS A 273 6.16 5.99 -9.28
N ILE A 274 5.93 5.44 -10.47
CA ILE A 274 6.07 6.14 -11.77
C ILE A 274 4.70 6.51 -12.36
N PHE A 275 3.79 6.94 -11.50
CA PHE A 275 2.42 7.39 -11.83
C PHE A 275 2.36 8.86 -12.21
N LYS A 276 1.29 9.23 -12.90
CA LYS A 276 0.89 10.64 -13.07
C LYS A 276 0.71 11.32 -11.72
N PHE A 277 1.13 12.59 -11.65
CA PHE A 277 0.94 13.43 -10.47
C PHE A 277 -0.54 13.51 -10.07
N ASP A 278 -0.77 13.88 -8.81
CA ASP A 278 -2.03 14.23 -8.15
C ASP A 278 -3.00 13.07 -7.91
N HIS A 279 -3.14 12.10 -8.81
CA HIS A 279 -4.16 11.07 -8.67
C HIS A 279 -3.68 9.63 -8.96
N HIS A 280 -2.42 9.41 -9.22
CA HIS A 280 -1.77 8.09 -9.38
C HIS A 280 -2.44 7.15 -10.40
N TYR A 281 -3.09 7.69 -11.45
CA TYR A 281 -3.70 6.92 -12.51
C TYR A 281 -3.02 7.14 -13.84
N GLY A 282 -2.47 6.09 -14.43
CA GLY A 282 -1.68 6.13 -15.66
C GLY A 282 -0.18 6.42 -15.44
N PRO A 283 0.63 6.17 -16.47
CA PRO A 283 2.09 6.30 -16.42
C PRO A 283 2.57 7.72 -16.61
N GLU A 284 3.60 8.12 -15.89
CA GLU A 284 4.36 9.36 -16.10
C GLU A 284 5.83 9.16 -15.69
N PRO A 285 6.57 8.25 -16.38
CA PRO A 285 7.96 7.96 -16.01
C PRO A 285 8.88 9.18 -16.11
N ASP A 286 8.58 10.16 -16.96
CA ASP A 286 9.30 11.44 -17.12
C ASP A 286 8.84 12.50 -16.09
N GLY A 287 7.96 12.16 -15.17
CA GLY A 287 7.34 13.10 -14.24
C GLY A 287 8.37 13.83 -13.38
N PHE A 288 8.44 15.15 -13.55
CA PHE A 288 9.28 16.07 -12.78
C PHE A 288 8.63 17.45 -12.66
N ILE A 289 8.50 17.95 -11.45
CA ILE A 289 8.03 19.30 -11.17
C ILE A 289 9.06 19.99 -10.26
N ALA A 290 9.71 21.04 -10.76
CA ALA A 290 10.83 21.68 -10.08
C ALA A 290 10.48 22.31 -8.71
N SER A 291 9.22 22.64 -8.47
CA SER A 291 8.73 23.16 -7.18
C SER A 291 8.39 22.06 -6.16
N TYR A 292 8.36 20.80 -6.56
CA TYR A 292 8.10 19.68 -5.67
C TYR A 292 9.40 19.12 -5.08
N PRO A 293 9.35 18.53 -3.88
CA PRO A 293 10.44 17.68 -3.41
C PRO A 293 10.76 16.59 -4.45
N LEU A 294 12.03 16.33 -4.68
CA LEU A 294 12.44 15.37 -5.71
C LEU A 294 11.84 13.98 -5.48
N GLU A 295 11.73 13.58 -4.22
CA GLU A 295 11.13 12.32 -3.77
C GLU A 295 9.60 12.23 -3.99
N TRP A 296 8.99 13.27 -4.55
CA TRP A 296 7.60 13.23 -5.02
C TRP A 296 7.51 13.02 -6.53
N CYS A 297 8.64 13.08 -7.22
CA CYS A 297 8.70 12.98 -8.67
C CYS A 297 9.01 11.56 -9.15
N PRO A 298 8.31 11.01 -10.15
CA PRO A 298 8.57 9.70 -10.73
C PRO A 298 10.03 9.43 -11.10
N VAL A 299 10.74 10.41 -11.66
CA VAL A 299 12.17 10.29 -12.03
C VAL A 299 13.09 9.93 -10.86
N TYR A 300 12.68 10.25 -9.62
CA TYR A 300 13.42 9.88 -8.42
C TYR A 300 13.46 8.37 -8.19
N TYR A 301 12.41 7.65 -8.56
CA TYR A 301 12.25 6.24 -8.20
C TYR A 301 12.92 5.30 -9.20
N HIS A 302 12.82 5.55 -10.48
CA HIS A 302 13.41 4.65 -11.48
C HIS A 302 14.88 4.93 -11.78
N LYS A 303 15.39 6.14 -11.53
CA LYS A 303 16.80 6.52 -11.75
C LYS A 303 17.37 6.11 -13.10
N ALA A 304 16.55 5.99 -14.15
CA ALA A 304 17.00 5.55 -15.45
C ALA A 304 18.03 6.52 -16.04
N ASP A 305 19.14 5.98 -16.54
CA ASP A 305 20.22 6.68 -17.23
C ASP A 305 20.82 5.81 -18.34
N ALA A 306 21.89 6.29 -18.99
CA ALA A 306 22.57 5.56 -20.07
C ALA A 306 23.16 4.21 -19.61
N ASN A 307 23.42 4.02 -18.33
CA ASN A 307 24.05 2.83 -17.78
C ASN A 307 23.02 1.79 -17.35
N GLY A 308 21.81 2.21 -16.89
CA GLY A 308 20.83 1.29 -16.36
C GLY A 308 19.58 1.95 -15.82
N ILE A 309 18.85 1.20 -15.00
CA ILE A 309 17.60 1.61 -14.35
C ILE A 309 17.49 0.97 -12.97
N GLY A 310 16.70 1.57 -12.09
CA GLY A 310 16.47 1.08 -10.74
C GLY A 310 17.18 1.93 -9.68
N PHE A 311 16.77 1.78 -8.44
CA PHE A 311 17.27 2.57 -7.31
C PHE A 311 18.30 1.76 -6.52
N ASP A 312 19.53 2.23 -6.41
CA ASP A 312 20.55 1.57 -5.57
C ASP A 312 20.26 1.84 -4.09
N ARG A 313 19.66 0.86 -3.45
CA ARG A 313 19.35 0.78 -2.02
C ARG A 313 20.17 -0.27 -1.29
N SER A 314 21.15 -0.86 -1.97
CA SER A 314 22.13 -1.75 -1.38
C SER A 314 22.99 -1.01 -0.32
N SER A 315 23.84 -1.77 0.38
CA SER A 315 24.82 -1.20 1.33
C SER A 315 25.81 -0.23 0.68
N LYS A 316 25.95 -0.24 -0.65
CA LYS A 316 26.76 0.69 -1.42
C LYS A 316 26.01 1.95 -1.86
N GLY A 317 24.68 1.91 -1.85
CA GLY A 317 23.78 3.01 -2.19
C GLY A 317 23.24 3.73 -0.97
N THR A 318 21.90 3.77 -0.82
CA THR A 318 21.24 4.44 0.33
C THR A 318 21.21 3.57 1.58
N ASP A 319 21.64 2.32 1.49
CA ASP A 319 21.61 1.33 2.59
C ASP A 319 20.20 1.15 3.20
N ALA A 320 19.16 1.11 2.36
CA ALA A 320 17.85 0.74 2.86
C ALA A 320 17.78 -0.75 3.25
N VAL A 321 18.60 -1.58 2.61
CA VAL A 321 18.76 -3.00 2.99
C VAL A 321 19.23 -3.18 4.42
N GLY A 322 19.99 -2.21 4.97
CA GLY A 322 20.45 -2.23 6.37
C GLY A 322 19.34 -2.17 7.42
N GLN A 323 18.11 -1.85 7.02
CA GLN A 323 16.95 -1.86 7.92
C GLN A 323 16.28 -3.24 8.04
N TYR A 324 16.65 -4.19 7.19
CA TYR A 324 16.12 -5.56 7.23
C TYR A 324 16.99 -6.47 8.12
N PRO A 325 16.39 -7.45 8.79
CA PRO A 325 17.14 -8.48 9.52
C PRO A 325 17.75 -9.50 8.55
N GLU A 326 18.73 -10.27 9.03
CA GLU A 326 19.14 -11.49 8.32
C GLU A 326 18.02 -12.54 8.35
N PRO A 327 17.84 -13.33 7.28
CA PRO A 327 18.69 -13.40 6.08
C PRO A 327 18.31 -12.39 4.98
N TYR A 328 17.26 -11.59 5.15
CA TYR A 328 16.72 -10.70 4.13
C TYR A 328 17.70 -9.58 3.74
N ARG A 329 18.46 -9.07 4.71
CA ARG A 329 19.49 -8.08 4.44
C ARG A 329 20.48 -8.58 3.38
N SER A 330 21.10 -9.73 3.63
CA SER A 330 22.05 -10.33 2.69
C SER A 330 21.40 -10.71 1.36
N LEU A 331 20.16 -11.18 1.39
CA LEU A 331 19.40 -11.55 0.19
C LEU A 331 19.17 -10.36 -0.75
N TYR A 332 18.78 -9.20 -0.19
CA TYR A 332 18.47 -8.01 -0.96
C TYR A 332 19.70 -7.17 -1.32
N ASP A 333 20.79 -7.26 -0.51
CA ASP A 333 22.01 -6.47 -0.72
C ASP A 333 22.84 -6.94 -1.92
N ASN A 334 22.80 -8.21 -2.24
CA ASN A 334 23.53 -8.77 -3.38
C ASN A 334 22.61 -8.90 -4.60
N ILE A 335 23.00 -8.24 -5.69
CA ILE A 335 22.23 -8.24 -6.95
C ILE A 335 21.98 -9.66 -7.49
N ASP A 336 22.93 -10.60 -7.29
CA ASP A 336 22.83 -11.98 -7.80
C ASP A 336 21.88 -12.86 -6.98
N THR A 337 21.53 -12.45 -5.75
CA THR A 337 20.62 -13.17 -4.87
C THR A 337 19.30 -12.45 -4.66
N CYS A 338 19.23 -11.16 -5.01
CA CYS A 338 18.02 -10.38 -4.90
C CYS A 338 16.91 -10.99 -5.76
N PRO A 339 15.73 -11.27 -5.20
CA PRO A 339 14.60 -11.75 -5.99
C PRO A 339 14.29 -10.78 -7.14
N GLU A 340 14.08 -11.29 -8.34
CA GLU A 340 13.90 -10.47 -9.53
C GLU A 340 12.71 -9.51 -9.41
N GLU A 341 11.67 -9.89 -8.68
CA GLU A 341 10.52 -9.03 -8.40
C GLU A 341 10.84 -7.78 -7.58
N TYR A 342 11.99 -7.71 -6.91
CA TYR A 342 12.49 -6.57 -6.15
C TYR A 342 13.80 -6.00 -6.72
N LEU A 343 14.27 -6.49 -7.86
CA LEU A 343 15.59 -6.16 -8.41
C LEU A 343 15.79 -4.65 -8.56
N LEU A 344 14.89 -3.97 -9.25
CA LEU A 344 14.96 -2.53 -9.51
C LEU A 344 14.50 -1.68 -8.31
N TRP A 345 13.96 -2.31 -7.28
CA TRP A 345 13.71 -1.67 -5.99
C TRP A 345 15.01 -1.46 -5.21
N PHE A 346 15.89 -2.45 -5.22
CA PHE A 346 17.11 -2.44 -4.42
C PHE A 346 18.38 -2.11 -5.19
N HIS A 347 18.40 -2.25 -6.51
CA HIS A 347 19.59 -2.09 -7.32
C HIS A 347 19.37 -1.18 -8.53
N HIS A 348 20.42 -0.41 -8.86
CA HIS A 348 20.57 0.22 -10.18
C HIS A 348 21.25 -0.77 -11.12
N VAL A 349 20.53 -1.26 -12.11
CA VAL A 349 20.91 -2.44 -12.89
C VAL A 349 21.22 -2.06 -14.32
N PRO A 350 22.39 -2.48 -14.89
CA PRO A 350 22.74 -2.24 -16.28
C PRO A 350 21.71 -2.83 -17.26
N TRP A 351 21.43 -2.11 -18.35
CA TRP A 351 20.48 -2.56 -19.38
C TRP A 351 20.82 -3.93 -19.96
N SER A 352 22.10 -4.31 -20.00
CA SER A 352 22.62 -5.59 -20.51
C SER A 352 22.73 -6.69 -19.46
N TYR A 353 22.42 -6.39 -18.19
CA TYR A 353 22.44 -7.40 -17.10
C TYR A 353 21.52 -8.56 -17.46
N LYS A 354 22.00 -9.79 -17.28
CA LYS A 354 21.24 -11.00 -17.61
C LYS A 354 20.51 -11.52 -16.37
N LEU A 355 19.20 -11.70 -16.53
CA LEU A 355 18.32 -12.31 -15.52
C LEU A 355 18.38 -13.84 -15.62
N SER A 356 17.69 -14.53 -14.70
CA SER A 356 17.62 -16.00 -14.64
C SER A 356 17.06 -16.62 -15.94
N SER A 357 16.22 -15.90 -16.67
CA SER A 357 15.72 -16.28 -18.00
C SER A 357 16.80 -16.36 -19.09
N GLY A 358 17.98 -15.77 -18.84
CA GLY A 358 19.04 -15.56 -19.82
C GLY A 358 18.85 -14.32 -20.70
N SER A 359 17.71 -13.63 -20.60
CA SER A 359 17.42 -12.38 -21.28
C SER A 359 18.15 -11.23 -20.61
N THR A 360 18.43 -10.16 -21.36
CA THR A 360 18.93 -8.90 -20.79
C THR A 360 17.81 -8.22 -20.01
N LEU A 361 18.17 -7.32 -19.08
CA LEU A 361 17.20 -6.51 -18.35
C LEU A 361 16.21 -5.79 -19.28
N TRP A 362 16.73 -5.23 -20.38
CA TRP A 362 15.87 -4.54 -21.36
C TRP A 362 14.86 -5.49 -22.02
N GLN A 363 15.33 -6.65 -22.48
CA GLN A 363 14.45 -7.68 -23.05
C GLN A 363 13.40 -8.17 -22.05
N GLU A 364 13.81 -8.41 -20.81
CA GLU A 364 12.90 -8.82 -19.76
C GLU A 364 11.85 -7.74 -19.46
N LEU A 365 12.22 -6.47 -19.41
CA LEU A 365 11.27 -5.36 -19.27
C LEU A 365 10.24 -5.34 -20.41
N CYS A 366 10.70 -5.45 -21.67
CA CYS A 366 9.81 -5.52 -22.83
C CYS A 366 8.84 -6.71 -22.71
N MET A 367 9.38 -7.88 -22.36
CA MET A 367 8.57 -9.10 -22.20
C MET A 367 7.53 -8.96 -21.09
N ARG A 368 7.90 -8.42 -19.91
CA ARG A 368 6.98 -8.25 -18.77
C ARG A 368 5.85 -7.28 -19.10
N TYR A 369 6.16 -6.13 -19.70
CA TYR A 369 5.15 -5.17 -20.14
C TYR A 369 4.16 -5.80 -21.15
N ASN A 370 4.68 -6.51 -22.15
CA ASN A 370 3.86 -7.21 -23.14
C ASN A 370 3.00 -8.31 -22.50
N MET A 371 3.58 -9.08 -21.57
CA MET A 371 2.86 -10.15 -20.84
C MET A 371 1.70 -9.56 -20.02
N GLY A 372 1.92 -8.46 -19.30
CA GLY A 372 0.86 -7.80 -18.52
C GLY A 372 -0.32 -7.36 -19.39
N VAL A 373 -0.04 -6.79 -20.57
CA VAL A 373 -1.09 -6.43 -21.55
C VAL A 373 -1.82 -7.68 -22.05
N ALA A 374 -1.10 -8.73 -22.43
CA ALA A 374 -1.70 -9.98 -22.93
C ALA A 374 -2.57 -10.67 -21.88
N MET A 375 -2.17 -10.62 -20.60
CA MET A 375 -2.99 -11.15 -19.52
C MET A 375 -4.34 -10.42 -19.42
N VAL A 376 -4.33 -9.10 -19.42
CA VAL A 376 -5.57 -8.29 -19.37
C VAL A 376 -6.44 -8.54 -20.62
N GLU A 377 -5.83 -8.69 -21.80
CA GLU A 377 -6.55 -9.03 -23.03
C GLU A 377 -7.24 -10.39 -22.91
N THR A 378 -6.54 -11.39 -22.36
CA THR A 378 -7.08 -12.72 -22.08
C THR A 378 -8.27 -12.65 -21.11
N TYR A 379 -8.18 -11.84 -20.04
CA TYR A 379 -9.29 -11.67 -19.09
C TYR A 379 -10.51 -11.04 -19.75
N ARG A 380 -10.31 -9.98 -20.56
CA ARG A 380 -11.37 -9.30 -21.30
C ARG A 380 -12.07 -10.26 -22.25
N ASP A 381 -11.30 -10.99 -23.07
CA ASP A 381 -11.85 -11.91 -24.07
C ASP A 381 -12.59 -13.08 -23.43
N PHE A 382 -12.04 -13.66 -22.39
CA PHE A 382 -12.70 -14.70 -21.62
C PHE A 382 -14.00 -14.20 -20.98
N TRP A 383 -13.96 -13.06 -20.31
CA TRP A 383 -15.16 -12.48 -19.69
C TRP A 383 -16.26 -12.25 -20.70
N HIS A 384 -15.93 -11.58 -21.78
CA HIS A 384 -16.88 -11.21 -22.86
C HIS A 384 -17.52 -12.44 -23.52
N THR A 385 -16.71 -13.45 -23.85
CA THR A 385 -17.18 -14.60 -24.68
C THR A 385 -17.77 -15.74 -23.88
N SER A 386 -17.33 -15.93 -22.63
CA SER A 386 -17.57 -17.21 -21.94
C SER A 386 -18.45 -17.10 -20.69
N THR A 387 -18.57 -15.91 -20.06
CA THR A 387 -19.16 -15.81 -18.73
C THR A 387 -20.63 -15.41 -18.72
N LYS A 388 -21.13 -14.72 -19.74
CA LYS A 388 -22.49 -14.12 -19.78
C LYS A 388 -23.61 -15.11 -19.41
N LYS A 389 -23.51 -16.35 -19.87
CA LYS A 389 -24.53 -17.39 -19.60
C LYS A 389 -24.65 -17.78 -18.12
N TYR A 390 -23.60 -17.54 -17.33
CA TYR A 390 -23.55 -17.82 -15.89
C TYR A 390 -24.00 -16.66 -15.01
N MET A 391 -24.15 -15.47 -15.60
CA MET A 391 -24.41 -14.22 -14.89
C MET A 391 -25.90 -13.81 -14.94
N LYS A 392 -26.78 -14.81 -15.00
CA LYS A 392 -28.23 -14.57 -14.96
C LYS A 392 -28.65 -13.96 -13.62
N GLY A 393 -29.28 -12.81 -13.66
CA GLY A 393 -29.62 -12.01 -12.47
C GLY A 393 -28.49 -11.06 -12.00
N HIS A 394 -27.35 -11.07 -12.71
CA HIS A 394 -26.18 -10.23 -12.48
C HIS A 394 -25.73 -9.53 -13.76
N GLU A 395 -26.68 -9.21 -14.64
CA GLU A 395 -26.40 -8.64 -15.96
C GLU A 395 -25.71 -7.27 -15.88
N THR A 396 -26.05 -6.48 -14.87
CA THR A 396 -25.44 -5.16 -14.63
C THR A 396 -23.98 -5.30 -14.24
N GLU A 397 -23.66 -6.19 -13.31
CA GLU A 397 -22.28 -6.49 -12.88
C GLU A 397 -21.46 -7.08 -14.03
N TRP A 398 -22.08 -7.94 -14.85
CA TRP A 398 -21.43 -8.47 -16.04
C TRP A 398 -21.05 -7.36 -17.02
N GLN A 399 -22.01 -6.47 -17.37
CA GLN A 399 -21.78 -5.36 -18.29
C GLN A 399 -20.73 -4.39 -17.76
N MET A 400 -20.80 -4.08 -16.47
CA MET A 400 -19.83 -3.19 -15.82
C MET A 400 -18.43 -3.78 -15.85
N THR A 401 -18.26 -5.06 -15.50
CA THR A 401 -16.97 -5.75 -15.56
C THR A 401 -16.44 -5.80 -16.99
N ASP A 402 -17.27 -6.12 -17.98
CA ASP A 402 -16.89 -6.11 -19.40
C ASP A 402 -16.39 -4.74 -19.86
N SER A 403 -17.09 -3.68 -19.48
CA SER A 403 -16.69 -2.30 -19.79
C SER A 403 -15.36 -1.94 -19.11
N LEU A 404 -15.21 -2.26 -17.83
CA LEU A 404 -14.00 -1.93 -17.05
C LEU A 404 -12.77 -2.73 -17.48
N LEU A 405 -12.92 -3.98 -17.93
CA LEU A 405 -11.82 -4.74 -18.54
C LEU A 405 -11.32 -4.10 -19.84
N ASN A 406 -12.21 -3.48 -20.64
CA ASN A 406 -11.79 -2.70 -21.79
C ASN A 406 -11.04 -1.41 -21.39
N VAL A 407 -11.48 -0.74 -20.31
CA VAL A 407 -10.75 0.42 -19.73
C VAL A 407 -9.38 -0.02 -19.25
N GLN A 408 -9.29 -1.13 -18.52
CA GLN A 408 -8.01 -1.69 -18.03
C GLN A 408 -7.07 -2.05 -19.17
N LEU A 409 -7.56 -2.72 -20.22
CA LEU A 409 -6.74 -3.08 -21.39
C LEU A 409 -6.18 -1.84 -22.10
N LYS A 410 -7.00 -0.81 -22.28
CA LYS A 410 -6.54 0.46 -22.85
C LYS A 410 -5.43 1.08 -22.00
N ASN A 411 -5.63 1.13 -20.70
CA ASN A 411 -4.66 1.71 -19.78
C ASN A 411 -3.38 0.84 -19.67
N ALA A 412 -3.49 -0.49 -19.70
CA ALA A 412 -2.33 -1.40 -19.72
C ALA A 412 -1.44 -1.16 -20.97
N LYS A 413 -2.08 -0.96 -22.14
CA LYS A 413 -1.34 -0.57 -23.38
C LYS A 413 -0.68 0.80 -23.23
N GLU A 414 -1.36 1.79 -22.66
CA GLU A 414 -0.79 3.12 -22.35
C GLU A 414 0.44 3.01 -21.45
N TRP A 415 0.37 2.20 -20.39
CA TRP A 415 1.50 1.96 -19.49
C TRP A 415 2.72 1.39 -20.24
N ARG A 416 2.51 0.27 -20.93
CA ARG A 416 3.56 -0.38 -21.71
C ARG A 416 4.21 0.59 -22.72
N ASP A 417 3.40 1.22 -23.53
CA ASP A 417 3.89 2.04 -24.63
C ASP A 417 4.62 3.29 -24.13
N THR A 418 4.11 3.93 -23.08
CA THR A 418 4.72 5.12 -22.46
C THR A 418 6.04 4.77 -21.78
N CYS A 419 6.05 3.74 -20.92
CA CYS A 419 7.24 3.36 -20.16
C CYS A 419 8.35 2.83 -21.09
N LEU A 420 8.05 1.91 -22.00
CA LEU A 420 9.06 1.37 -22.90
C LEU A 420 9.63 2.44 -23.83
N LYS A 421 8.79 3.33 -24.37
CA LYS A 421 9.25 4.44 -25.21
C LYS A 421 10.16 5.40 -24.42
N TYR A 422 9.81 5.71 -23.18
CA TYR A 422 10.62 6.59 -22.33
C TYR A 422 11.95 5.93 -21.97
N PHE A 423 11.95 4.70 -21.46
CA PHE A 423 13.19 4.00 -21.08
C PHE A 423 14.08 3.67 -22.28
N GLN A 424 13.51 3.47 -23.47
CA GLN A 424 14.29 3.34 -24.71
C GLN A 424 15.18 4.55 -24.99
N THR A 425 14.78 5.75 -24.55
CA THR A 425 15.62 6.95 -24.71
C THR A 425 16.95 6.85 -23.98
N PHE A 426 17.04 5.98 -22.96
CA PHE A 426 18.26 5.68 -22.21
C PHE A 426 18.94 4.40 -22.70
N SER A 427 18.23 3.31 -22.82
CA SER A 427 18.79 2.00 -23.21
C SER A 427 19.33 2.00 -24.63
N LYS A 428 18.77 2.80 -25.54
CA LYS A 428 19.05 2.82 -26.99
C LYS A 428 18.85 1.48 -27.70
N MET A 429 18.20 0.50 -27.04
CA MET A 429 17.90 -0.82 -27.58
C MET A 429 16.52 -0.83 -28.25
N PRO A 430 16.28 -1.69 -29.26
CA PRO A 430 14.96 -1.81 -29.87
C PRO A 430 13.94 -2.34 -28.86
N ILE A 431 12.68 -1.91 -28.97
CA ILE A 431 11.55 -2.51 -28.26
C ILE A 431 11.18 -3.79 -29.00
N GLU A 432 11.20 -4.93 -28.32
CA GLU A 432 10.89 -6.27 -28.85
C GLU A 432 9.44 -6.70 -28.53
#